data_694be73785aee6e708563e1a72717f8c
#
_entry.id   694be73785aee6e708563e1a72717f8c
#
_cell.length_a   1.000
_cell.length_b   1.000
_cell.length_c   1.000
_cell.angle_alpha   90.00
_cell.angle_beta   90.00
_cell.angle_gamma   90.00
#
_symmetry.space_group_name_H-M   'P 1'
#
loop_
_entity.id
_entity.type
_entity.pdbx_description
1 polymer ?
#
loop_
_entity_poly.entity_id
_entity_poly.type
_entity_poly.pdbx_seq_one_letter_code
_entity_poly.pdbx_strand_id
1 'polypeptide(L)'
;MEINGIVLSPDPRLRQECAQIEEITPEIEELVARMKVQMFENGGCGLAAPQVGELLSLCIVDTDYTSKDDYDPYVLINPVIVEQSDTLAPFNEGCLSIPGITCEISRPDHVVVEAYDLEGDLMRYEAAGDLFCVCLQHEIDHLHGRTMFERLLPKQRISALKQYQEALDRGARPGETE
;
A
#
# COMPACT_ATOMS: atom_id res chain seq x y z
N MET A 1 -9.76 -2.07 14.10
CA MET A 1 -8.64 -2.13 15.11
C MET A 1 -7.45 -1.39 14.54
N GLU A 2 -6.65 -0.75 15.37
CA GLU A 2 -5.51 0.06 14.94
C GLU A 2 -4.31 -0.24 15.85
N ILE A 3 -3.13 -0.46 15.28
CA ILE A 3 -1.88 -0.74 15.99
C ILE A 3 -0.78 0.12 15.39
N ASN A 4 -0.02 0.83 16.22
CA ASN A 4 1.05 1.74 15.80
C ASN A 4 0.60 2.75 14.73
N GLY A 5 -0.65 3.24 14.81
CA GLY A 5 -1.21 4.15 13.82
C GLY A 5 -1.62 3.51 12.48
N ILE A 6 -1.53 2.18 12.37
CA ILE A 6 -1.96 1.43 11.18
C ILE A 6 -3.32 0.76 11.44
N VAL A 7 -4.26 1.01 10.55
CA VAL A 7 -5.57 0.38 10.51
C VAL A 7 -5.44 -1.07 10.04
N LEU A 8 -5.92 -2.03 10.83
CA LEU A 8 -5.81 -3.45 10.50
C LEU A 8 -7.10 -4.00 9.88
N SER A 9 -6.96 -4.93 8.96
CA SER A 9 -8.07 -5.74 8.45
C SER A 9 -8.78 -6.48 9.63
N PRO A 10 -10.11 -6.64 9.63
CA PRO A 10 -11.07 -6.30 8.57
C PRO A 10 -11.77 -4.94 8.73
N ASP A 11 -11.06 -3.91 9.16
CA ASP A 11 -11.65 -2.57 9.34
C ASP A 11 -12.36 -2.10 8.04
N PRO A 12 -13.60 -1.59 8.11
CA PRO A 12 -14.36 -1.20 6.93
C PRO A 12 -13.76 -0.04 6.14
N ARG A 13 -12.88 0.77 6.74
CA ARG A 13 -12.15 1.84 6.03
C ARG A 13 -11.26 1.29 4.91
N LEU A 14 -10.68 0.10 5.09
CA LEU A 14 -9.85 -0.57 4.07
C LEU A 14 -10.65 -1.14 2.88
N ARG A 15 -11.97 -1.01 2.88
CA ARG A 15 -12.88 -1.52 1.84
C ARG A 15 -13.69 -0.42 1.18
N GLN A 16 -13.31 0.83 1.38
CA GLN A 16 -13.98 1.98 0.79
C GLN A 16 -13.15 2.56 -0.33
N GLU A 17 -13.82 3.04 -1.36
CA GLU A 17 -13.23 3.87 -2.40
C GLU A 17 -12.79 5.19 -1.79
N CYS A 18 -11.58 5.63 -2.09
CA CYS A 18 -11.02 6.87 -1.61
C CYS A 18 -11.47 8.06 -2.47
N ALA A 19 -11.70 9.19 -1.82
CA ALA A 19 -12.03 10.44 -2.50
C ALA A 19 -10.79 11.02 -3.20
N GLN A 20 -11.00 11.60 -4.38
CA GLN A 20 -9.96 12.35 -5.07
C GLN A 20 -9.60 13.62 -4.28
N ILE A 21 -8.33 13.98 -4.30
CA ILE A 21 -7.80 15.22 -3.73
C ILE A 21 -7.87 16.28 -4.83
N GLU A 22 -8.66 17.32 -4.61
CA GLU A 22 -8.84 18.42 -5.58
C GLU A 22 -7.82 19.55 -5.37
N GLU A 23 -7.32 19.73 -4.14
CA GLU A 23 -6.38 20.78 -3.77
C GLU A 23 -5.36 20.23 -2.76
N ILE A 24 -4.09 20.57 -2.94
CA ILE A 24 -3.01 20.23 -2.01
C ILE A 24 -2.98 21.32 -0.94
N THR A 25 -3.57 20.99 0.21
CA THR A 25 -3.67 21.89 1.36
C THR A 25 -2.61 21.54 2.41
N PRO A 26 -2.33 22.42 3.40
CA PRO A 26 -1.44 22.10 4.51
C PRO A 26 -1.82 20.81 5.26
N GLU A 27 -3.11 20.46 5.32
CA GLU A 27 -3.59 19.23 5.95
C GLU A 27 -3.16 17.99 5.15
N ILE A 28 -3.07 18.10 3.81
CA ILE A 28 -2.52 17.02 2.96
C ILE A 28 -1.01 16.85 3.19
N GLU A 29 -0.28 17.96 3.30
CA GLU A 29 1.16 17.94 3.63
C GLU A 29 1.41 17.31 5.01
N GLU A 30 0.60 17.67 6.02
CA GLU A 30 0.66 17.06 7.37
C GLU A 30 0.32 15.56 7.33
N LEU A 31 -0.67 15.17 6.53
CA LEU A 31 -1.00 13.75 6.33
C LEU A 31 0.17 12.99 5.74
N VAL A 32 0.80 13.52 4.68
CA VAL A 32 1.98 12.90 4.04
C VAL A 32 3.13 12.79 5.05
N ALA A 33 3.40 13.84 5.81
CA ALA A 33 4.46 13.80 6.84
C ALA A 33 4.19 12.72 7.90
N ARG A 34 2.94 12.59 8.35
CA ARG A 34 2.52 11.51 9.26
C ARG A 34 2.68 10.13 8.63
N MET A 35 2.25 9.96 7.38
CA MET A 35 2.37 8.70 6.64
C MET A 35 3.83 8.28 6.46
N LYS A 36 4.73 9.22 6.13
CA LYS A 36 6.17 8.96 6.03
C LYS A 36 6.72 8.39 7.34
N VAL A 37 6.39 8.99 8.49
CA VAL A 37 6.81 8.48 9.81
C VAL A 37 6.24 7.08 10.06
N GLN A 38 4.93 6.89 9.83
CA GLN A 38 4.26 5.60 10.06
C GLN A 38 4.84 4.49 9.20
N MET A 39 5.10 4.75 7.92
CA MET A 39 5.69 3.78 7.00
C MET A 39 7.08 3.36 7.45
N PHE A 40 7.94 4.33 7.78
CA PHE A 40 9.31 4.06 8.24
C PHE A 40 9.33 3.27 9.56
N GLU A 41 8.57 3.70 10.57
CA GLU A 41 8.54 3.06 11.89
C GLU A 41 8.01 1.62 11.85
N ASN A 42 7.19 1.29 10.87
CA ASN A 42 6.66 -0.06 10.67
C ASN A 42 7.44 -0.85 9.59
N GLY A 43 8.54 -0.33 9.04
CA GLY A 43 9.38 -1.02 8.07
C GLY A 43 8.67 -1.34 6.75
N GLY A 44 7.71 -0.48 6.34
CA GLY A 44 6.95 -0.64 5.11
C GLY A 44 7.65 -0.03 3.90
N CYS A 45 7.44 -0.58 2.72
CA CYS A 45 7.89 -0.02 1.44
C CYS A 45 6.79 0.75 0.69
N GLY A 46 5.55 0.70 1.19
CA GLY A 46 4.39 1.44 0.71
C GLY A 46 3.37 1.65 1.81
N LEU A 47 2.59 2.72 1.69
CA LEU A 47 1.50 3.03 2.61
C LEU A 47 0.45 3.89 1.91
N ALA A 48 -0.80 3.48 1.98
CA ALA A 48 -1.94 4.22 1.46
C ALA A 48 -2.72 4.93 2.58
N ALA A 49 -3.32 6.07 2.27
CA ALA A 49 -4.05 6.88 3.25
C ALA A 49 -5.15 6.12 4.02
N PRO A 50 -5.94 5.19 3.45
CA PRO A 50 -6.90 4.41 4.22
C PRO A 50 -6.26 3.53 5.31
N GLN A 51 -4.98 3.16 5.17
CA GLN A 51 -4.25 2.41 6.19
C GLN A 51 -3.89 3.27 7.42
N VAL A 52 -3.96 4.59 7.32
CA VAL A 52 -3.84 5.53 8.45
C VAL A 52 -5.16 6.21 8.80
N GLY A 53 -6.28 5.67 8.26
CA GLY A 53 -7.64 6.08 8.59
C GLY A 53 -8.25 7.15 7.72
N GLU A 54 -7.52 7.67 6.73
CA GLU A 54 -7.96 8.74 5.83
C GLU A 54 -8.43 8.17 4.49
N LEU A 55 -9.64 8.51 4.06
CA LEU A 55 -10.23 7.98 2.82
C LEU A 55 -9.96 8.92 1.64
N LEU A 56 -8.67 9.20 1.41
CA LEU A 56 -8.18 10.07 0.35
C LEU A 56 -7.33 9.28 -0.64
N SER A 57 -7.40 9.65 -1.92
CA SER A 57 -6.63 9.03 -2.99
C SER A 57 -5.16 9.48 -2.96
N LEU A 58 -4.43 8.94 -1.98
CA LEU A 58 -3.03 9.26 -1.68
C LEU A 58 -2.31 8.01 -1.20
N CYS A 59 -1.13 7.75 -1.73
CA CYS A 59 -0.19 6.77 -1.20
C CYS A 59 1.25 7.26 -1.30
N ILE A 60 2.13 6.62 -0.54
CA ILE A 60 3.58 6.84 -0.59
C ILE A 60 4.29 5.52 -0.82
N VAL A 61 5.39 5.54 -1.56
CA VAL A 61 6.17 4.35 -1.91
C VAL A 61 7.66 4.68 -1.87
N ASP A 62 8.43 3.84 -1.18
CA ASP A 62 9.90 3.84 -1.19
C ASP A 62 10.37 2.40 -1.01
N THR A 63 10.97 1.83 -2.04
CA THR A 63 11.40 0.42 -2.04
C THR A 63 12.90 0.25 -1.87
N ASP A 64 13.65 1.34 -1.86
CA ASP A 64 15.11 1.32 -1.98
C ASP A 64 15.83 1.82 -0.74
N TYR A 65 15.11 2.41 0.24
CA TYR A 65 15.73 2.91 1.44
C TYR A 65 16.33 1.77 2.29
N THR A 66 17.49 2.02 2.86
CA THR A 66 18.20 1.11 3.78
C THR A 66 18.37 1.69 5.18
N SER A 67 18.18 2.99 5.31
CA SER A 67 18.31 3.75 6.55
C SER A 67 17.38 4.97 6.55
N LYS A 68 17.34 5.70 7.66
CA LYS A 68 16.58 6.94 7.73
C LYS A 68 17.17 8.06 6.86
N ASP A 69 18.47 7.99 6.58
CA ASP A 69 19.17 9.04 5.86
C ASP A 69 18.91 8.99 4.33
N ASP A 70 18.52 7.82 3.82
CA ASP A 70 18.17 7.58 2.40
C ASP A 70 16.67 7.41 2.18
N TYR A 71 15.84 7.59 3.22
CA TYR A 71 14.39 7.46 3.17
C TYR A 71 13.72 8.72 2.62
N ASP A 72 13.25 8.65 1.38
CA ASP A 72 12.53 9.72 0.69
C ASP A 72 11.42 9.17 -0.20
N PRO A 73 10.27 8.79 0.36
CA PRO A 73 9.18 8.20 -0.38
C PRO A 73 8.62 9.11 -1.48
N TYR A 74 8.40 8.53 -2.65
CA TYR A 74 7.54 9.14 -3.66
C TYR A 74 6.14 9.33 -3.10
N VAL A 75 5.59 10.53 -3.29
CA VAL A 75 4.21 10.87 -2.92
C VAL A 75 3.35 10.79 -4.17
N LEU A 76 2.31 9.98 -4.15
CA LEU A 76 1.41 9.77 -5.27
C LEU A 76 0.00 10.23 -4.88
N ILE A 77 -0.41 11.39 -5.38
CA ILE A 77 -1.74 11.97 -5.21
C ILE A 77 -2.57 11.62 -6.45
N ASN A 78 -3.75 11.04 -6.23
CA ASN A 78 -4.67 10.59 -7.28
C ASN A 78 -4.00 9.67 -8.32
N PRO A 79 -3.26 8.63 -7.89
CA PRO A 79 -2.54 7.79 -8.81
C PRO A 79 -3.49 7.00 -9.71
N VAL A 80 -3.11 6.87 -10.99
CA VAL A 80 -3.83 6.09 -12.00
C VAL A 80 -2.84 5.20 -12.75
N ILE A 81 -3.14 3.91 -12.87
CA ILE A 81 -2.42 3.03 -13.78
C ILE A 81 -2.90 3.34 -15.20
N VAL A 82 -2.03 3.95 -16.01
CA VAL A 82 -2.36 4.36 -17.39
C VAL A 82 -1.95 3.31 -18.42
N GLU A 83 -0.96 2.47 -18.10
CA GLU A 83 -0.53 1.34 -18.92
C GLU A 83 -0.18 0.15 -18.01
N GLN A 84 -0.46 -1.06 -18.48
CA GLN A 84 -0.03 -2.29 -17.81
C GLN A 84 0.15 -3.41 -18.82
N SER A 85 1.03 -4.37 -18.51
CA SER A 85 1.22 -5.56 -19.33
C SER A 85 0.08 -6.58 -19.14
N ASP A 86 -0.09 -7.45 -20.13
CA ASP A 86 -0.95 -8.64 -20.02
C ASP A 86 -0.21 -9.82 -19.33
N THR A 87 1.12 -9.74 -19.22
CA THR A 87 1.95 -10.75 -18.56
C THR A 87 1.83 -10.60 -17.05
N LEU A 88 1.50 -11.70 -16.37
CA LEU A 88 1.42 -11.74 -14.92
C LEU A 88 2.66 -12.43 -14.33
N ALA A 89 3.23 -11.85 -13.29
CA ALA A 89 4.30 -12.44 -12.50
C ALA A 89 3.84 -12.65 -11.04
N PRO A 90 4.15 -13.80 -10.42
CA PRO A 90 3.85 -14.04 -9.01
C PRO A 90 4.86 -13.29 -8.13
N PHE A 91 4.37 -12.73 -7.03
CA PHE A 91 5.18 -12.08 -6.01
C PHE A 91 4.60 -12.36 -4.62
N ASN A 92 5.47 -12.57 -3.62
CA ASN A 92 5.05 -12.70 -2.24
C ASN A 92 4.87 -11.32 -1.61
N GLU A 93 3.63 -10.93 -1.37
CA GLU A 93 3.27 -9.63 -0.81
C GLU A 93 2.96 -9.72 0.68
N GLY A 94 3.51 -8.78 1.45
CA GLY A 94 3.06 -8.44 2.79
C GLY A 94 2.24 -7.14 2.78
N CYS A 95 1.54 -6.85 3.87
CA CYS A 95 0.77 -5.63 4.02
C CYS A 95 0.80 -5.17 5.48
N LEU A 96 1.09 -3.89 5.73
CA LEU A 96 1.08 -3.33 7.09
C LEU A 96 -0.29 -3.49 7.78
N SER A 97 -1.38 -3.48 7.01
CA SER A 97 -2.74 -3.71 7.51
C SER A 97 -3.10 -5.19 7.71
N ILE A 98 -2.21 -6.12 7.34
CA ILE A 98 -2.39 -7.58 7.44
C ILE A 98 -1.07 -8.20 7.94
N PRO A 99 -0.65 -7.86 9.18
CA PRO A 99 0.64 -8.31 9.72
C PRO A 99 0.72 -9.83 9.93
N GLY A 100 1.95 -10.35 9.92
CA GLY A 100 2.29 -11.72 10.28
C GLY A 100 1.98 -12.76 9.22
N ILE A 101 1.67 -12.36 7.99
CA ILE A 101 1.53 -13.26 6.84
C ILE A 101 2.01 -12.61 5.55
N THR A 102 2.37 -13.46 4.60
CA THR A 102 2.54 -13.09 3.19
C THR A 102 1.61 -13.89 2.31
N CYS A 103 1.28 -13.35 1.14
CA CYS A 103 0.46 -14.03 0.13
C CYS A 103 1.13 -13.96 -1.23
N GLU A 104 1.18 -15.10 -1.95
CA GLU A 104 1.58 -15.10 -3.35
C GLU A 104 0.46 -14.54 -4.21
N ILE A 105 0.72 -13.40 -4.87
CA ILE A 105 -0.22 -12.69 -5.72
C ILE A 105 0.39 -12.52 -7.10
N SER A 106 -0.40 -12.77 -8.14
CA SER A 106 0.01 -12.51 -9.52
C SER A 106 -0.48 -11.14 -9.96
N ARG A 107 0.47 -10.32 -10.42
CA ARG A 107 0.22 -8.95 -10.91
C ARG A 107 0.83 -8.77 -12.31
N PRO A 108 0.32 -7.80 -13.10
CA PRO A 108 1.06 -7.31 -14.27
C PRO A 108 2.52 -7.04 -13.92
N ASP A 109 3.44 -7.58 -14.74
CA ASP A 109 4.88 -7.46 -14.53
C ASP A 109 5.46 -6.12 -14.99
N HIS A 110 4.64 -5.27 -15.63
CA HIS A 110 4.96 -3.90 -16.01
C HIS A 110 3.74 -3.02 -15.82
N VAL A 111 3.95 -1.84 -15.22
CA VAL A 111 2.94 -0.79 -15.10
C VAL A 111 3.53 0.58 -15.37
N VAL A 112 2.67 1.47 -15.84
CA VAL A 112 2.92 2.91 -15.86
C VAL A 112 1.85 3.59 -15.05
N VAL A 113 2.27 4.37 -14.06
CA VAL A 113 1.39 5.12 -13.15
C VAL A 113 1.60 6.61 -13.37
N GLU A 114 0.53 7.35 -13.49
CA GLU A 114 0.52 8.82 -13.41
C GLU A 114 -0.08 9.26 -12.10
N ALA A 115 0.54 10.23 -11.43
CA ALA A 115 0.10 10.79 -10.16
C ALA A 115 0.61 12.22 -10.02
N TYR A 116 -0.04 13.02 -9.18
CA TYR A 116 0.49 14.33 -8.81
C TYR A 116 1.40 14.19 -7.59
N ASP A 117 2.49 14.99 -7.56
CA ASP A 117 3.30 15.15 -6.37
C ASP A 117 2.76 16.26 -5.43
N LEU A 118 3.50 16.60 -4.36
CA LEU A 118 3.10 17.65 -3.42
C LEU A 118 3.20 19.08 -4.00
N GLU A 119 3.96 19.28 -5.04
CA GLU A 119 4.09 20.53 -5.79
C GLU A 119 2.93 20.71 -6.78
N GLY A 120 2.12 19.66 -7.01
CA GLY A 120 1.04 19.62 -7.97
C GLY A 120 1.49 19.30 -9.40
N ASP A 121 2.71 18.85 -9.55
CA ASP A 121 3.25 18.45 -10.86
C ASP A 121 2.82 17.01 -11.18
N LEU A 122 2.44 16.79 -12.46
CA LEU A 122 2.08 15.45 -12.94
C LEU A 122 3.34 14.64 -13.18
N MET A 123 3.51 13.61 -12.39
CA MET A 123 4.62 12.66 -12.46
C MET A 123 4.21 11.38 -13.18
N ARG A 124 5.15 10.73 -13.85
CA ARG A 124 4.97 9.45 -14.53
C ARG A 124 6.01 8.45 -14.04
N TYR A 125 5.54 7.35 -13.48
CA TYR A 125 6.36 6.27 -12.94
C TYR A 125 6.20 5.03 -13.81
N GLU A 126 7.31 4.52 -14.34
CA GLU A 126 7.36 3.28 -15.11
C GLU A 126 8.14 2.24 -14.31
N ALA A 127 7.55 1.08 -14.09
CA ALA A 127 8.13 0.02 -13.28
C ALA A 127 7.89 -1.37 -13.89
N ALA A 128 8.91 -2.25 -13.83
CA ALA A 128 8.84 -3.58 -14.42
C ALA A 128 9.59 -4.62 -13.62
N GLY A 129 8.91 -5.70 -13.21
CA GLY A 129 9.51 -6.93 -12.67
C GLY A 129 10.18 -6.78 -11.30
N ASP A 130 10.02 -5.67 -10.62
CA ASP A 130 10.66 -5.33 -9.35
C ASP A 130 9.64 -5.08 -8.22
N LEU A 131 10.15 -4.84 -7.02
CA LEU A 131 9.34 -4.53 -5.85
C LEU A 131 8.57 -3.22 -6.04
N PHE A 132 9.14 -2.23 -6.73
CA PHE A 132 8.48 -0.96 -6.98
C PHE A 132 7.22 -1.14 -7.84
N CYS A 133 7.30 -1.97 -8.90
CA CYS A 133 6.16 -2.34 -9.74
C CYS A 133 5.02 -2.98 -8.93
N VAL A 134 5.36 -3.88 -8.02
CA VAL A 134 4.37 -4.55 -7.14
C VAL A 134 3.78 -3.57 -6.14
N CYS A 135 4.61 -2.75 -5.51
CA CYS A 135 4.22 -1.81 -4.47
C CYS A 135 3.26 -0.74 -5.01
N LEU A 136 3.55 -0.15 -6.18
CA LEU A 136 2.63 0.79 -6.83
C LEU A 136 1.22 0.20 -7.01
N GLN A 137 1.13 -1.04 -7.48
CA GLN A 137 -0.16 -1.70 -7.69
C GLN A 137 -0.86 -2.05 -6.37
N HIS A 138 -0.08 -2.44 -5.34
CA HIS A 138 -0.59 -2.77 -4.01
C HIS A 138 -1.22 -1.54 -3.35
N GLU A 139 -0.51 -0.40 -3.35
CA GLU A 139 -1.02 0.81 -2.73
C GLU A 139 -2.22 1.40 -3.49
N ILE A 140 -2.24 1.33 -4.83
CA ILE A 140 -3.39 1.73 -5.63
C ILE A 140 -4.61 0.85 -5.35
N ASP A 141 -4.43 -0.46 -5.10
CA ASP A 141 -5.54 -1.33 -4.68
C ASP A 141 -6.19 -0.83 -3.38
N HIS A 142 -5.40 -0.38 -2.39
CA HIS A 142 -5.94 0.17 -1.16
C HIS A 142 -6.82 1.40 -1.39
N LEU A 143 -6.48 2.25 -2.36
CA LEU A 143 -7.26 3.43 -2.72
C LEU A 143 -8.63 3.08 -3.32
N HIS A 144 -8.73 1.88 -3.90
CA HIS A 144 -9.98 1.32 -4.43
C HIS A 144 -10.66 0.31 -3.49
N GLY A 145 -10.36 0.38 -2.19
CA GLY A 145 -10.97 -0.47 -1.17
C GLY A 145 -10.63 -1.95 -1.30
N ARG A 146 -9.49 -2.28 -1.87
CA ARG A 146 -9.00 -3.65 -2.04
C ARG A 146 -7.76 -3.89 -1.20
N THR A 147 -7.67 -5.07 -0.62
CA THR A 147 -6.47 -5.57 0.03
C THR A 147 -5.91 -6.77 -0.75
N MET A 148 -4.77 -7.31 -0.32
CA MET A 148 -4.24 -8.53 -0.93
C MET A 148 -5.22 -9.71 -0.88
N PHE A 149 -6.15 -9.75 0.06
CA PHE A 149 -7.18 -10.81 0.14
C PHE A 149 -8.12 -10.82 -1.06
N GLU A 150 -8.43 -9.66 -1.66
CA GLU A 150 -9.29 -9.54 -2.83
C GLU A 150 -8.62 -10.03 -4.11
N ARG A 151 -7.28 -10.17 -4.11
CA ARG A 151 -6.48 -10.70 -5.24
C ARG A 151 -6.36 -12.23 -5.22
N LEU A 152 -6.66 -12.86 -4.08
CA LEU A 152 -6.54 -14.31 -3.91
C LEU A 152 -7.74 -15.07 -4.49
N LEU A 153 -7.47 -16.26 -5.01
CA LEU A 153 -8.52 -17.21 -5.35
C LEU A 153 -9.28 -17.64 -4.07
N PRO A 154 -10.56 -18.04 -4.16
CA PRO A 154 -11.39 -18.32 -2.98
C PRO A 154 -10.75 -19.28 -1.96
N LYS A 155 -10.10 -20.35 -2.40
CA LYS A 155 -9.44 -21.30 -1.49
C LYS A 155 -8.20 -20.72 -0.81
N GLN A 156 -7.40 -19.95 -1.56
CA GLN A 156 -6.22 -19.26 -1.03
C GLN A 156 -6.64 -18.22 -0.01
N ARG A 157 -7.69 -17.44 -0.32
CA ARG A 157 -8.25 -16.43 0.58
C ARG A 157 -8.71 -17.02 1.92
N ILE A 158 -9.42 -18.15 1.92
CA ILE A 158 -9.84 -18.83 3.15
C ILE A 158 -8.62 -19.23 3.98
N SER A 159 -7.59 -19.80 3.35
CA SER A 159 -6.34 -20.18 4.03
C SER A 159 -5.62 -18.97 4.61
N ALA A 160 -5.47 -17.91 3.83
CA ALA A 160 -4.81 -16.68 4.25
C ALA A 160 -5.54 -15.98 5.42
N LEU A 161 -6.88 -15.93 5.39
CA LEU A 161 -7.68 -15.39 6.48
C LEU A 161 -7.49 -16.16 7.79
N LYS A 162 -7.38 -17.50 7.71
CA LYS A 162 -7.10 -18.35 8.88
C LYS A 162 -5.69 -18.07 9.43
N GLN A 163 -4.68 -18.03 8.57
CA GLN A 163 -3.28 -17.71 8.96
C GLN A 163 -3.19 -16.34 9.60
N TYR A 164 -3.88 -15.35 9.02
CA TYR A 164 -3.93 -13.99 9.56
C TYR A 164 -4.56 -13.95 10.95
N GLN A 165 -5.68 -14.65 11.18
CA GLN A 165 -6.27 -14.73 12.50
C GLN A 165 -5.31 -15.38 13.51
N GLU A 166 -4.65 -16.46 13.13
CA GLU A 166 -3.63 -17.10 13.97
C GLU A 166 -2.43 -16.17 14.26
N ALA A 167 -2.03 -15.34 13.29
CA ALA A 167 -0.98 -14.34 13.47
C ALA A 167 -1.41 -13.25 14.47
N LEU A 168 -2.63 -12.73 14.35
CA LEU A 168 -3.19 -11.77 15.31
C LEU A 168 -3.28 -12.35 16.73
N ASP A 169 -3.68 -13.60 16.87
CA ASP A 169 -3.77 -14.30 18.16
C ASP A 169 -2.39 -14.46 18.80
N ARG A 170 -1.31 -14.53 18.01
CA ARG A 170 0.10 -14.50 18.45
C ARG A 170 0.62 -13.09 18.73
N GLY A 171 -0.14 -12.05 18.44
CA GLY A 171 0.23 -10.65 18.67
C GLY A 171 1.02 -10.01 17.54
N ALA A 172 0.88 -10.49 16.30
CA ALA A 172 1.54 -9.91 15.12
C ALA A 172 1.25 -8.41 14.97
N ARG A 173 2.28 -7.65 14.59
CA ARG A 173 2.26 -6.20 14.46
C ARG A 173 2.59 -5.76 13.02
N PRO A 174 2.14 -4.56 12.60
CA PRO A 174 2.55 -3.99 11.31
C PRO A 174 4.06 -4.08 11.10
N GLY A 175 4.48 -4.44 9.89
CA GLY A 175 5.88 -4.67 9.53
C GLY A 175 6.42 -6.08 9.80
N GLU A 176 5.72 -6.89 10.62
CA GLU A 176 6.07 -8.29 10.79
C GLU A 176 5.51 -9.11 9.62
N THR A 177 6.40 -9.80 8.92
CA THR A 177 6.13 -10.88 7.98
C THR A 177 6.80 -12.13 8.55
N GLU A 178 6.19 -13.31 8.47
CA GLU A 178 6.74 -14.54 9.07
C GLU A 178 8.23 -14.72 8.90
#